data_a684d2766bd27736dcb3d170926314c1
#
_entry.id   a684d2766bd27736dcb3d170926314c1
#
_cell.length_a   1.000
_cell.length_b   1.000
_cell.length_c   1.000
_cell.angle_alpha   90.00
_cell.angle_beta   90.00
_cell.angle_gamma   90.00
#
_symmetry.space_group_name_H-M   'P 1'
#
loop_
_entity.id
_entity.type
_entity.pdbx_description
1 polymer ?
#
loop_
_entity_poly.entity_id
_entity_poly.type
_entity_poly.pdbx_seq_one_letter_code
_entity_poly.pdbx_strand_id
1 'polypeptide(L)'
;MKEVLRIEQLTHVYGSGTPFEKTAVDRVDFSALHGEFIALIGHTGSGKSTLIQHFNGLLRPTAGRVLINGEDIYQTKEMTRAARFAVGLVFQYPEYQLFEETVYADVAFGPKNMGLEKAEIDRRVRENCRITGIPEELLEKSPFELSGGQK
;
A
#
# COMPACT_ATOMS: atom_id res chain seq x y z
N MET A 1 -15.65 -6.81 -17.07
CA MET A 1 -15.06 -5.89 -16.06
C MET A 1 -13.56 -5.78 -16.35
N LYS A 2 -12.95 -4.61 -16.13
CA LYS A 2 -11.51 -4.40 -16.42
C LYS A 2 -10.68 -4.99 -15.27
N GLU A 3 -9.69 -5.83 -15.59
CA GLU A 3 -8.69 -6.29 -14.64
C GLU A 3 -7.76 -5.14 -14.25
N VAL A 4 -7.56 -4.92 -12.95
CA VAL A 4 -6.73 -3.85 -12.43
C VAL A 4 -5.44 -4.35 -11.78
N LEU A 5 -5.45 -5.58 -11.28
CA LEU A 5 -4.29 -6.24 -10.69
C LEU A 5 -4.26 -7.70 -11.15
N ARG A 6 -3.07 -8.19 -11.55
CA ARG A 6 -2.81 -9.60 -11.84
C ARG A 6 -1.48 -10.01 -11.23
N ILE A 7 -1.47 -11.17 -10.62
CA ILE A 7 -0.29 -11.86 -10.10
C ILE A 7 -0.14 -13.14 -10.89
N GLU A 8 1.05 -13.39 -11.41
CA GLU A 8 1.35 -14.59 -12.20
C GLU A 8 2.51 -15.36 -11.59
N GLN A 9 2.26 -16.59 -11.14
CA GLN A 9 3.22 -17.54 -10.58
C GLN A 9 4.15 -16.92 -9.54
N LEU A 10 3.60 -16.04 -8.69
CA LEU A 10 4.37 -15.28 -7.72
C LEU A 10 4.94 -16.19 -6.64
N THR A 11 6.25 -16.12 -6.50
CA THR A 11 6.99 -16.79 -5.43
C THR A 11 7.79 -15.77 -4.65
N HIS A 12 7.76 -15.83 -3.33
CA HIS A 12 8.59 -15.03 -2.46
C HIS A 12 9.26 -15.88 -1.39
N VAL A 13 10.59 -15.80 -1.38
CA VAL A 13 11.47 -16.54 -0.45
C VAL A 13 12.25 -15.53 0.38
N TYR A 14 12.03 -15.52 1.68
CA TYR A 14 12.86 -14.76 2.62
C TYR A 14 14.19 -15.47 2.87
N GLY A 15 15.27 -14.70 2.98
CA GLY A 15 16.60 -15.23 3.31
C GLY A 15 17.14 -16.22 2.29
N SER A 16 16.81 -16.07 1.00
CA SER A 16 17.26 -16.96 -0.06
C SER A 16 18.79 -17.13 -0.05
N GLY A 17 19.25 -18.38 -0.12
CA GLY A 17 20.67 -18.74 -0.05
C GLY A 17 21.27 -18.71 1.35
N THR A 18 20.48 -18.55 2.40
CA THR A 18 20.92 -18.62 3.80
C THR A 18 20.32 -19.81 4.52
N PRO A 19 20.87 -20.22 5.70
CA PRO A 19 20.27 -21.26 6.55
C PRO A 19 18.85 -20.93 7.06
N PHE A 20 18.42 -19.67 6.93
CA PHE A 20 17.11 -19.18 7.38
C PHE A 20 16.14 -19.00 6.20
N GLU A 21 16.41 -19.66 5.09
CA GLU A 21 15.54 -19.61 3.92
C GLU A 21 14.12 -20.11 4.24
N LYS A 22 13.13 -19.29 3.87
CA LYS A 22 11.72 -19.61 4.09
C LYS A 22 10.86 -19.13 2.93
N THR A 23 10.21 -20.05 2.25
CA THR A 23 9.20 -19.73 1.24
C THR A 23 7.93 -19.23 1.94
N ALA A 24 7.56 -17.99 1.68
CA ALA A 24 6.36 -17.36 2.25
C ALA A 24 5.17 -17.38 1.27
N VAL A 25 5.45 -17.33 -0.02
CA VAL A 25 4.46 -17.43 -1.11
C VAL A 25 5.07 -18.35 -2.17
N ASP A 26 4.32 -19.31 -2.67
CA ASP A 26 4.78 -20.28 -3.69
C ASP A 26 3.81 -20.35 -4.86
N ARG A 27 4.25 -19.87 -6.02
CA ARG A 27 3.58 -19.92 -7.33
C ARG A 27 2.10 -19.54 -7.29
N VAL A 28 1.79 -18.44 -6.62
CA VAL A 28 0.42 -17.94 -6.50
C VAL A 28 0.02 -17.19 -7.76
N ASP A 29 -1.16 -17.54 -8.28
CA ASP A 29 -1.88 -16.77 -9.29
C ASP A 29 -3.06 -16.07 -8.61
N PHE A 30 -3.28 -14.78 -8.95
CA PHE A 30 -4.34 -13.97 -8.38
C PHE A 30 -4.72 -12.86 -9.35
N SER A 31 -6.00 -12.51 -9.39
CA SER A 31 -6.45 -11.33 -10.13
C SER A 31 -7.53 -10.59 -9.37
N ALA A 32 -7.60 -9.27 -9.60
CA ALA A 32 -8.65 -8.41 -9.09
C ALA A 32 -9.22 -7.55 -10.22
N LEU A 33 -10.53 -7.44 -10.25
CA LEU A 33 -11.28 -6.63 -11.22
C LEU A 33 -11.65 -5.27 -10.61
N HIS A 34 -11.84 -4.28 -11.46
CA HIS A 34 -12.30 -2.96 -11.02
C HIS A 34 -13.66 -3.06 -10.30
N GLY A 35 -13.72 -2.47 -9.09
CA GLY A 35 -14.89 -2.47 -8.22
C GLY A 35 -15.13 -3.76 -7.46
N GLU A 36 -14.23 -4.73 -7.52
CA GLU A 36 -14.32 -5.98 -6.79
C GLU A 36 -13.86 -5.82 -5.34
N PHE A 37 -14.56 -6.47 -4.42
CA PHE A 37 -14.18 -6.61 -3.01
C PHE A 37 -13.71 -8.04 -2.77
N ILE A 38 -12.45 -8.21 -2.37
CA ILE A 38 -11.81 -9.52 -2.22
C ILE A 38 -11.34 -9.72 -0.78
N ALA A 39 -11.66 -10.85 -0.18
CA ALA A 39 -11.19 -11.25 1.14
C ALA A 39 -10.14 -12.37 1.03
N LEU A 40 -8.94 -12.13 1.60
CA LEU A 40 -7.89 -13.15 1.75
C LEU A 40 -8.00 -13.81 3.13
N ILE A 41 -8.34 -15.09 3.16
CA ILE A 41 -8.54 -15.84 4.40
C ILE A 41 -7.40 -16.87 4.56
N GLY A 42 -6.95 -17.06 5.80
CA GLY A 42 -5.92 -18.05 6.15
C GLY A 42 -5.35 -17.80 7.55
N HIS A 43 -4.68 -18.79 8.11
CA HIS A 43 -4.04 -18.69 9.43
C HIS A 43 -2.87 -17.70 9.45
N THR A 44 -2.42 -17.31 10.64
CA THR A 44 -1.22 -16.48 10.82
C THR A 44 -0.01 -17.19 10.22
N GLY A 45 0.81 -16.45 9.45
CA GLY A 45 1.98 -17.01 8.78
C GLY A 45 1.70 -17.72 7.44
N SER A 46 0.48 -17.70 6.92
CA SER A 46 0.13 -18.27 5.60
C SER A 46 0.52 -17.40 4.39
N GLY A 47 1.29 -16.34 4.58
CA GLY A 47 1.80 -15.51 3.48
C GLY A 47 0.90 -14.36 3.02
N LYS A 48 -0.29 -14.14 3.63
CA LYS A 48 -1.24 -13.08 3.23
C LYS A 48 -0.60 -11.70 3.18
N SER A 49 0.05 -11.29 4.27
CA SER A 49 0.70 -9.98 4.35
C SER A 49 1.86 -9.85 3.35
N THR A 50 2.62 -10.94 3.15
CA THR A 50 3.67 -11.00 2.14
C THR A 50 3.09 -10.83 0.74
N LEU A 51 2.00 -11.53 0.41
CA LEU A 51 1.33 -11.41 -0.88
C LEU A 51 0.84 -9.96 -1.13
N ILE A 52 0.13 -9.36 -0.17
CA ILE A 52 -0.41 -7.99 -0.28
C ILE A 52 0.71 -6.95 -0.51
N GLN A 53 1.86 -7.10 0.14
CA GLN A 53 2.99 -6.19 -0.01
C GLN A 53 3.65 -6.23 -1.40
N HIS A 54 3.35 -7.23 -2.22
CA HIS A 54 3.75 -7.24 -3.63
C HIS A 54 2.83 -6.39 -4.51
N PHE A 55 1.58 -6.16 -4.10
CA PHE A 55 0.59 -5.46 -4.93
C PHE A 55 0.99 -4.00 -5.22
N ASN A 56 1.70 -3.34 -4.31
CA ASN A 56 2.20 -1.98 -4.49
C ASN A 56 3.73 -1.90 -4.68
N GLY A 57 4.39 -3.04 -4.90
CA GLY A 57 5.84 -3.07 -5.10
C GLY A 57 6.67 -2.77 -3.84
N LEU A 58 6.09 -2.96 -2.64
CA LEU A 58 6.84 -2.85 -1.39
C LEU A 58 7.82 -4.03 -1.23
N LEU A 59 7.39 -5.23 -1.60
CA LEU A 59 8.26 -6.41 -1.74
C LEU A 59 8.43 -6.75 -3.23
N ARG A 60 9.64 -7.13 -3.59
CA ARG A 60 9.93 -7.66 -4.93
C ARG A 60 9.86 -9.20 -4.87
N PRO A 61 9.15 -9.87 -5.80
CA PRO A 61 9.07 -11.31 -5.83
C PRO A 61 10.42 -11.95 -6.17
N THR A 62 10.65 -13.16 -5.66
CA THR A 62 11.80 -13.99 -6.05
C THR A 62 11.60 -14.56 -7.45
N ALA A 63 10.35 -14.89 -7.82
CA ALA A 63 9.94 -15.29 -9.15
C ALA A 63 8.48 -14.91 -9.40
N GLY A 64 8.06 -14.93 -10.66
CA GLY A 64 6.73 -14.52 -11.08
C GLY A 64 6.64 -13.02 -11.38
N ARG A 65 5.42 -12.51 -11.62
CA ARG A 65 5.15 -11.14 -12.05
C ARG A 65 3.98 -10.54 -11.30
N VAL A 66 4.02 -9.21 -11.16
CA VAL A 66 2.91 -8.39 -10.65
C VAL A 66 2.56 -7.36 -11.71
N LEU A 67 1.34 -7.39 -12.20
CA LEU A 67 0.87 -6.48 -13.24
C LEU A 67 -0.23 -5.58 -12.69
N ILE A 68 -0.10 -4.27 -12.95
CA ILE A 68 -1.16 -3.28 -12.70
C ILE A 68 -1.63 -2.76 -14.06
N ASN A 69 -2.93 -2.86 -14.33
CA ASN A 69 -3.52 -2.51 -15.62
C ASN A 69 -2.83 -3.18 -16.83
N GLY A 70 -2.27 -4.39 -16.63
CA GLY A 70 -1.58 -5.17 -17.66
C GLY A 70 -0.08 -4.90 -17.79
N GLU A 71 0.48 -3.96 -17.03
CA GLU A 71 1.91 -3.61 -17.07
C GLU A 71 2.64 -4.18 -15.86
N ASP A 72 3.78 -4.85 -16.08
CA ASP A 72 4.61 -5.39 -15.00
C ASP A 72 5.30 -4.26 -14.25
N ILE A 73 5.01 -4.14 -12.95
CA ILE A 73 5.49 -3.05 -12.10
C ILE A 73 7.00 -3.07 -11.83
N TYR A 74 7.69 -4.14 -12.17
CA TYR A 74 9.14 -4.29 -11.92
C TYR A 74 10.00 -4.12 -13.16
N GLN A 75 9.44 -3.78 -14.33
CA GLN A 75 10.20 -3.51 -15.54
C GLN A 75 11.13 -2.31 -15.39
N THR A 76 10.65 -1.23 -14.77
CA THR A 76 11.46 -0.04 -14.48
C THR A 76 11.23 0.46 -13.07
N LYS A 77 12.13 1.34 -12.57
CA LYS A 77 11.97 1.98 -11.27
C LYS A 77 10.76 2.94 -11.24
N GLU A 78 10.50 3.58 -12.36
CA GLU A 78 9.37 4.49 -12.55
C GLU A 78 8.04 3.75 -12.44
N MET A 79 7.93 2.55 -13.05
CA MET A 79 6.74 1.71 -12.95
C MET A 79 6.52 1.22 -11.52
N THR A 80 7.58 0.81 -10.81
CA THR A 80 7.49 0.45 -9.39
C THR A 80 7.04 1.64 -8.53
N ARG A 81 7.53 2.86 -8.85
CA ARG A 81 7.09 4.08 -8.16
C ARG A 81 5.63 4.40 -8.45
N ALA A 82 5.20 4.29 -9.70
CA ALA A 82 3.81 4.50 -10.12
C ALA A 82 2.86 3.52 -9.41
N ALA A 83 3.25 2.25 -9.26
CA ALA A 83 2.50 1.23 -8.53
C ALA A 83 2.20 1.63 -7.08
N ARG A 84 3.16 2.25 -6.39
CA ARG A 84 2.98 2.74 -5.00
C ARG A 84 1.94 3.85 -4.88
N PHE A 85 1.74 4.62 -5.94
CA PHE A 85 0.70 5.66 -5.97
C PHE A 85 -0.65 5.12 -6.46
N ALA A 86 -0.63 4.02 -7.22
CA ALA A 86 -1.85 3.39 -7.73
C ALA A 86 -2.51 2.46 -6.71
N VAL A 87 -1.73 1.85 -5.82
CA VAL A 87 -2.20 0.86 -4.83
C VAL A 87 -1.88 1.33 -3.42
N GLY A 88 -2.89 1.83 -2.72
CA GLY A 88 -2.78 2.14 -1.29
C GLY A 88 -2.70 0.87 -0.44
N LEU A 89 -1.84 0.87 0.57
CA LEU A 89 -1.69 -0.23 1.52
C LEU A 89 -1.88 0.29 2.95
N VAL A 90 -2.82 -0.32 3.66
CA VAL A 90 -3.01 -0.08 5.10
C VAL A 90 -2.47 -1.28 5.87
N PHE A 91 -1.58 -1.03 6.82
CA PHE A 91 -0.98 -2.07 7.65
C PHE A 91 -1.86 -2.40 8.86
N GLN A 92 -1.57 -3.50 9.53
CA GLN A 92 -2.32 -3.98 10.69
C GLN A 92 -2.32 -2.98 11.86
N TYR A 93 -1.25 -2.20 12.01
CA TYR A 93 -1.09 -1.16 13.03
C TYR A 93 -0.71 0.15 12.34
N PRO A 94 -1.69 0.84 11.74
CA PRO A 94 -1.42 2.05 10.94
C PRO A 94 -0.82 3.19 11.77
N GLU A 95 -1.08 3.21 13.09
CA GLU A 95 -0.53 4.20 14.02
C GLU A 95 1.00 4.21 14.09
N TYR A 96 1.67 3.11 13.75
CA TYR A 96 3.14 3.07 13.68
C TYR A 96 3.72 3.75 12.44
N GLN A 97 2.86 4.20 11.53
CA GLN A 97 3.26 4.92 10.33
C GLN A 97 3.15 6.44 10.48
N LEU A 98 2.60 6.91 11.59
CA LEU A 98 2.48 8.33 11.90
C LEU A 98 3.84 8.85 12.36
N PHE A 99 4.35 9.93 11.75
CA PHE A 99 5.68 10.46 12.05
C PHE A 99 5.79 11.98 11.93
N GLU A 100 4.81 12.64 11.33
CA GLU A 100 4.80 14.08 11.15
C GLU A 100 4.30 14.81 12.42
N GLU A 101 4.58 16.11 12.50
CA GLU A 101 4.20 16.95 13.64
C GLU A 101 2.70 17.20 13.72
N THR A 102 2.02 17.26 12.57
CA THR A 102 0.58 17.54 12.49
C THR A 102 -0.13 16.49 11.60
N VAL A 103 -1.42 16.29 11.87
CA VAL A 103 -2.29 15.45 11.03
C VAL A 103 -2.27 15.91 9.58
N TYR A 104 -2.32 17.24 9.36
CA TYR A 104 -2.22 17.80 8.02
C TYR A 104 -0.92 17.40 7.31
N ALA A 105 0.22 17.54 7.98
CA ALA A 105 1.52 17.21 7.41
C ALA A 105 1.64 15.73 7.06
N ASP A 106 1.12 14.86 7.93
CA ASP A 106 1.15 13.40 7.76
C ASP A 106 0.29 12.96 6.56
N VAL A 107 -0.94 13.46 6.44
CA VAL A 107 -1.81 13.21 5.28
C VAL A 107 -1.23 13.81 4.00
N ALA A 108 -0.59 14.98 4.08
CA ALA A 108 0.04 15.66 2.94
C ALA A 108 1.31 14.97 2.43
N PHE A 109 1.90 14.06 3.19
CA PHE A 109 3.17 13.40 2.85
C PHE A 109 3.09 12.64 1.51
N GLY A 110 2.02 11.86 1.30
CA GLY A 110 1.80 11.16 0.03
C GLY A 110 1.71 12.10 -1.17
N PRO A 111 0.79 13.07 -1.17
CA PRO A 111 0.66 14.08 -2.23
C PRO A 111 1.94 14.90 -2.48
N LYS A 112 2.71 15.24 -1.45
CA LYS A 112 4.04 15.88 -1.59
C LYS A 112 5.01 15.00 -2.38
N ASN A 113 5.07 13.71 -2.05
CA ASN A 113 5.93 12.74 -2.74
C ASN A 113 5.51 12.48 -4.19
N MET A 114 4.24 12.73 -4.53
CA MET A 114 3.76 12.74 -5.92
C MET A 114 4.26 13.96 -6.70
N GLY A 115 4.80 14.97 -6.04
CA GLY A 115 5.23 16.23 -6.66
C GLY A 115 4.06 17.14 -7.05
N LEU A 116 2.94 17.05 -6.35
CA LEU A 116 1.76 17.87 -6.62
C LEU A 116 1.96 19.32 -6.15
N GLU A 117 1.28 20.25 -6.81
CA GLU A 117 1.23 21.66 -6.43
C GLU A 117 0.53 21.85 -5.08
N LYS A 118 0.97 22.88 -4.31
CA LYS A 118 0.48 23.14 -2.96
C LYS A 118 -1.05 23.23 -2.85
N ALA A 119 -1.70 23.87 -3.80
CA ALA A 119 -3.16 24.01 -3.82
C ALA A 119 -3.86 22.65 -3.99
N GLU A 120 -3.31 21.76 -4.83
CA GLU A 120 -3.84 20.42 -5.03
C GLU A 120 -3.59 19.52 -3.81
N ILE A 121 -2.43 19.68 -3.15
CA ILE A 121 -2.14 18.99 -1.89
C ILE A 121 -3.19 19.36 -0.84
N ASP A 122 -3.42 20.67 -0.61
CA ASP A 122 -4.40 21.15 0.36
C ASP A 122 -5.81 20.64 0.06
N ARG A 123 -6.24 20.70 -1.20
CA ARG A 123 -7.52 20.17 -1.64
C ARG A 123 -7.67 18.68 -1.30
N ARG A 124 -6.66 17.86 -1.62
CA ARG A 124 -6.70 16.41 -1.34
C ARG A 124 -6.71 16.10 0.13
N VAL A 125 -5.89 16.79 0.92
CA VAL A 125 -5.85 16.61 2.38
C VAL A 125 -7.23 16.85 2.98
N ARG A 126 -7.83 18.02 2.72
CA ARG A 126 -9.14 18.38 3.28
C ARG A 126 -10.25 17.45 2.79
N GLU A 127 -10.26 17.11 1.48
CA GLU A 127 -11.25 16.19 0.92
C GLU A 127 -11.18 14.80 1.56
N ASN A 128 -9.97 14.21 1.68
CA ASN A 128 -9.82 12.89 2.27
C ASN A 128 -10.12 12.88 3.77
N CYS A 129 -9.70 13.90 4.52
CA CYS A 129 -10.08 14.05 5.92
C CYS A 129 -11.59 14.14 6.10
N ARG A 130 -12.29 14.89 5.25
CA ARG A 130 -13.75 14.97 5.27
C ARG A 130 -14.41 13.62 4.97
N ILE A 131 -13.90 12.86 3.98
CA ILE A 131 -14.43 11.54 3.60
C ILE A 131 -14.25 10.54 4.75
N THR A 132 -13.11 10.58 5.44
CA THR A 132 -12.80 9.69 6.56
C THR A 132 -13.33 10.16 7.90
N GLY A 133 -13.99 11.32 7.94
CA GLY A 133 -14.62 11.86 9.16
C GLY A 133 -13.65 12.52 10.14
N ILE A 134 -12.47 12.94 9.68
CA ILE A 134 -11.53 13.72 10.49
C ILE A 134 -11.95 15.19 10.46
N PRO A 135 -12.32 15.79 11.61
CA PRO A 135 -12.69 17.21 11.70
C PRO A 135 -11.52 18.12 11.37
N GLU A 136 -11.81 19.28 10.75
CA GLU A 136 -10.77 20.23 10.32
C GLU A 136 -9.95 20.77 11.47
N GLU A 137 -10.55 20.91 12.65
CA GLU A 137 -9.90 21.34 13.90
C GLU A 137 -8.79 20.39 14.40
N LEU A 138 -8.75 19.16 13.89
CA LEU A 138 -7.71 18.19 14.22
C LEU A 138 -6.50 18.28 13.29
N LEU A 139 -6.59 18.97 12.16
CA LEU A 139 -5.53 19.01 11.16
C LEU A 139 -4.23 19.60 11.69
N GLU A 140 -4.31 20.58 12.59
CA GLU A 140 -3.16 21.24 13.20
C GLU A 140 -2.67 20.54 14.48
N LYS A 141 -3.38 19.49 14.94
CA LYS A 141 -2.97 18.73 16.12
C LYS A 141 -1.94 17.67 15.75
N SER A 142 -1.17 17.24 16.75
CA SER A 142 -0.27 16.11 16.62
C SER A 142 -1.07 14.81 16.37
N PRO A 143 -0.68 13.96 15.39
CA PRO A 143 -1.31 12.66 15.21
C PRO A 143 -1.27 11.78 16.47
N PHE A 144 -0.29 12.01 17.35
CA PHE A 144 -0.13 11.24 18.59
C PHE A 144 -1.15 11.60 19.66
N GLU A 145 -1.79 12.77 19.56
CA GLU A 145 -2.87 13.20 20.45
C GLU A 145 -4.24 12.62 20.08
N LEU A 146 -4.37 12.01 18.90
CA LEU A 146 -5.60 11.42 18.43
C LEU A 146 -5.94 10.13 19.18
N SER A 147 -7.24 9.86 19.36
CA SER A 147 -7.70 8.56 19.84
C SER A 147 -7.44 7.45 18.82
N GLY A 148 -7.42 6.19 19.27
CA GLY A 148 -7.17 5.05 18.37
C GLY A 148 -8.17 4.95 17.19
N GLY A 149 -9.41 5.39 17.37
CA GLY A 149 -10.41 5.43 16.30
C GLY A 149 -10.27 6.62 15.35
N GLN A 150 -9.50 7.65 15.73
CA GLN A 150 -9.21 8.82 14.90
C GLN A 150 -7.91 8.67 14.11
N LYS A 151 -7.05 7.74 14.52
CA LYS A 151 -5.81 7.35 13.82
C LYS A 151 -6.10 6.39 12.69
#